data_67d25726c93b2e88adc50618ff1d2bfb
#
_entry.id   67d25726c93b2e88adc50618ff1d2bfb
#
_cell.length_a   1.000
_cell.length_b   1.000
_cell.length_c   1.000
_cell.angle_alpha   90.00
_cell.angle_beta   90.00
_cell.angle_gamma   90.00
#
_symmetry.space_group_name_H-M   'P 1'
#
loop_
_entity.id
_entity.type
_entity.pdbx_description
1 polymer ?
#
loop_
_entity_poly.entity_id
_entity_poly.type
_entity_poly.pdbx_seq_one_letter_code
_entity_poly.pdbx_strand_id
1 'polypeptide(L)'
;PFERAVAGRYLRARRGERFVSIIAIFSLVGIALGVATLIIVMAVMNGFQADLMGRILGLNGDLSIYGAGRTISQYEDVAQEVRSVPDVLSATPIIEGQVLLSAGGYSPGGAVQGITAQGLMDLKAVSSSPVAGSLARLGPDGESIAEGGPMAERAGLSIGHRPRPGGRWCGA
;
A
#
# COMPACT_ATOMS: atom_id res chain seq x y z
N PRO A 1 -35.81 -22.62 19.80
CA PRO A 1 -35.57 -22.49 21.27
C PRO A 1 -35.58 -23.86 21.96
N PHE A 2 -36.40 -24.81 21.53
CA PHE A 2 -36.56 -26.13 22.15
C PHE A 2 -35.32 -27.02 22.06
N GLU A 3 -34.66 -27.04 20.91
CA GLU A 3 -33.44 -27.85 20.68
C GLU A 3 -32.27 -27.45 21.58
N ARG A 4 -32.10 -26.15 21.84
CA ARG A 4 -31.07 -25.65 22.78
C ARG A 4 -31.32 -26.05 24.21
N ALA A 5 -32.60 -26.09 24.62
CA ALA A 5 -32.99 -26.49 25.97
C ALA A 5 -32.80 -28.02 26.16
N VAL A 6 -33.11 -28.81 25.14
CA VAL A 6 -32.88 -30.28 25.16
C VAL A 6 -31.39 -30.61 25.14
N ALA A 7 -30.62 -29.96 24.28
CA ALA A 7 -29.16 -30.15 24.24
C ALA A 7 -28.48 -29.76 25.57
N GLY A 8 -28.89 -28.66 26.19
CA GLY A 8 -28.38 -28.26 27.51
C GLY A 8 -28.74 -29.23 28.64
N ARG A 9 -29.90 -29.92 28.52
CA ARG A 9 -30.33 -30.90 29.50
C ARG A 9 -29.61 -32.24 29.35
N TYR A 10 -29.25 -32.61 28.13
CA TYR A 10 -28.44 -33.82 27.86
C TYR A 10 -26.98 -33.63 28.26
N LEU A 11 -26.43 -32.42 28.11
CA LEU A 11 -25.07 -32.09 28.58
C LEU A 11 -24.97 -32.02 30.11
N ARG A 12 -26.09 -31.89 30.82
CA ARG A 12 -26.15 -31.85 32.28
C ARG A 12 -26.33 -33.25 32.82
N ALA A 13 -25.29 -34.07 32.71
CA ALA A 13 -25.27 -35.46 33.09
C ALA A 13 -25.68 -35.72 34.57
N ARG A 14 -26.35 -36.82 34.79
CA ARG A 14 -26.69 -37.36 36.12
C ARG A 14 -25.41 -37.56 36.96
N ARG A 15 -25.53 -37.47 38.25
CA ARG A 15 -24.45 -37.47 39.29
C ARG A 15 -23.36 -38.57 39.19
N GLY A 16 -23.46 -39.56 38.28
CA GLY A 16 -22.47 -40.64 38.10
C GLY A 16 -21.48 -40.43 36.94
N GLU A 17 -21.71 -39.46 36.01
CA GLU A 17 -20.97 -39.36 34.73
C GLU A 17 -20.15 -38.08 34.64
N ARG A 18 -19.61 -37.56 35.76
CA ARG A 18 -18.83 -36.32 35.76
C ARG A 18 -17.61 -36.39 34.83
N PHE A 19 -16.98 -37.57 34.71
CA PHE A 19 -15.81 -37.77 33.86
C PHE A 19 -16.17 -37.61 32.35
N VAL A 20 -17.30 -38.20 31.94
CA VAL A 20 -17.75 -38.11 30.55
C VAL A 20 -18.11 -36.68 30.15
N SER A 21 -18.73 -35.93 31.10
CA SER A 21 -19.06 -34.53 30.89
C SER A 21 -17.80 -33.64 30.76
N ILE A 22 -16.76 -33.91 31.51
CA ILE A 22 -15.49 -33.19 31.45
C ILE A 22 -14.81 -33.43 30.09
N ILE A 23 -14.73 -34.67 29.65
CA ILE A 23 -14.15 -35.04 28.35
C ILE A 23 -14.92 -34.36 27.21
N ALA A 24 -16.25 -34.36 27.27
CA ALA A 24 -17.08 -33.72 26.27
C ALA A 24 -16.85 -32.20 26.19
N ILE A 25 -16.70 -31.53 27.34
CA ILE A 25 -16.39 -30.10 27.42
C ILE A 25 -15.01 -29.81 26.83
N PHE A 26 -13.99 -30.61 27.18
CA PHE A 26 -12.64 -30.44 26.63
C PHE A 26 -12.62 -30.63 25.12
N SER A 27 -13.32 -31.65 24.60
CA SER A 27 -13.45 -31.87 23.16
C SER A 27 -14.15 -30.71 22.46
N LEU A 28 -15.22 -30.18 23.05
CA LEU A 28 -15.95 -29.04 22.51
C LEU A 28 -15.08 -27.79 22.46
N VAL A 29 -14.37 -27.50 23.54
CA VAL A 29 -13.44 -26.37 23.63
C VAL A 29 -12.30 -26.53 22.62
N GLY A 30 -11.73 -27.73 22.49
CA GLY A 30 -10.68 -28.00 21.51
C GLY A 30 -11.12 -27.75 20.07
N ILE A 31 -12.30 -28.24 19.70
CA ILE A 31 -12.87 -27.99 18.38
C ILE A 31 -13.16 -26.49 18.17
N ALA A 32 -13.76 -25.85 19.18
CA ALA A 32 -14.06 -24.42 19.10
C ALA A 32 -12.80 -23.56 18.92
N LEU A 33 -11.73 -23.84 19.64
CA LEU A 33 -10.44 -23.18 19.49
C LEU A 33 -9.82 -23.44 18.12
N GLY A 34 -9.88 -24.68 17.63
CA GLY A 34 -9.38 -25.01 16.30
C GLY A 34 -10.08 -24.24 15.19
N VAL A 35 -11.41 -24.19 15.23
CA VAL A 35 -12.21 -23.43 14.25
C VAL A 35 -11.97 -21.92 14.39
N ALA A 36 -11.91 -21.41 15.62
CA ALA A 36 -11.63 -19.99 15.87
C ALA A 36 -10.27 -19.58 15.30
N THR A 37 -9.24 -20.39 15.51
CA THR A 37 -7.89 -20.12 14.97
C THR A 37 -7.92 -20.07 13.44
N LEU A 38 -8.63 -20.99 12.79
CA LEU A 38 -8.71 -21.02 11.34
C LEU A 38 -9.43 -19.77 10.78
N ILE A 39 -10.50 -19.35 11.43
CA ILE A 39 -11.23 -18.13 11.05
C ILE A 39 -10.33 -16.89 11.22
N ILE A 40 -9.60 -16.78 12.33
CA ILE A 40 -8.70 -15.66 12.60
C ILE A 40 -7.59 -15.60 11.54
N VAL A 41 -6.96 -16.73 11.22
CA VAL A 41 -5.89 -16.77 10.21
C VAL A 41 -6.42 -16.34 8.85
N MET A 42 -7.60 -16.85 8.43
CA MET A 42 -8.22 -16.42 7.17
C MET A 42 -8.57 -14.93 7.17
N ALA A 43 -9.12 -14.41 8.26
CA ALA A 43 -9.47 -12.99 8.37
C ALA A 43 -8.23 -12.09 8.28
N VAL A 44 -7.15 -12.44 8.97
CA VAL A 44 -5.87 -11.72 8.91
C VAL A 44 -5.29 -11.76 7.50
N MET A 45 -5.29 -12.94 6.86
CA MET A 45 -4.75 -13.08 5.50
C MET A 45 -5.54 -12.24 4.49
N ASN A 46 -6.87 -12.27 4.55
CA ASN A 46 -7.71 -11.46 3.67
C ASN A 46 -7.52 -9.94 3.91
N GLY A 47 -7.44 -9.53 5.18
CA GLY A 47 -7.17 -8.14 5.54
C GLY A 47 -5.81 -7.67 5.05
N PHE A 48 -4.79 -8.50 5.21
CA PHE A 48 -3.44 -8.21 4.75
C PHE A 48 -3.33 -8.10 3.22
N GLN A 49 -3.98 -9.01 2.48
CA GLN A 49 -4.04 -8.93 1.02
C GLN A 49 -4.72 -7.64 0.54
N ALA A 50 -5.84 -7.26 1.15
CA ALA A 50 -6.56 -6.05 0.79
C ALA A 50 -5.73 -4.79 1.07
N ASP A 51 -5.05 -4.71 2.22
CA ASP A 51 -4.19 -3.57 2.58
C ASP A 51 -2.96 -3.47 1.68
N LEU A 52 -2.28 -4.60 1.42
CA LEU A 52 -1.14 -4.63 0.50
C LEU A 52 -1.52 -4.22 -0.92
N MET A 53 -2.61 -4.79 -1.45
CA MET A 53 -3.09 -4.46 -2.78
C MET A 53 -3.39 -2.96 -2.90
N GLY A 54 -4.08 -2.39 -1.91
CA GLY A 54 -4.37 -0.96 -1.89
C GLY A 54 -3.13 -0.07 -1.85
N ARG A 55 -2.09 -0.48 -1.13
CA ARG A 55 -0.84 0.28 -1.02
C ARG A 55 0.03 0.16 -2.27
N ILE A 56 0.15 -1.03 -2.84
CA ILE A 56 0.99 -1.28 -4.03
C ILE A 56 0.36 -0.64 -5.26
N LEU A 57 -0.90 -0.89 -5.52
CA LEU A 57 -1.61 -0.33 -6.68
C LEU A 57 -1.86 1.17 -6.54
N GLY A 58 -1.94 1.68 -5.31
CA GLY A 58 -2.14 3.11 -5.06
C GLY A 58 -0.98 4.01 -5.51
N LEU A 59 0.23 3.46 -5.62
CA LEU A 59 1.44 4.19 -6.06
C LEU A 59 1.84 3.84 -7.50
N ASN A 60 1.66 2.58 -7.89
CA ASN A 60 2.16 2.06 -9.16
C ASN A 60 0.98 1.72 -10.02
N GLY A 61 0.16 2.35 -10.54
CA GLY A 61 -0.93 1.95 -11.45
C GLY A 61 -1.08 0.44 -11.74
N ASP A 62 -2.17 0.04 -12.27
CA ASP A 62 -2.47 -1.37 -12.57
C ASP A 62 -1.65 -1.91 -13.74
N LEU A 63 -1.26 -1.03 -14.67
CA LEU A 63 -0.52 -1.37 -15.88
C LEU A 63 0.55 -0.33 -16.17
N SER A 64 1.73 -0.79 -16.57
CA SER A 64 2.82 0.06 -17.03
C SER A 64 3.17 -0.25 -18.48
N ILE A 65 3.25 0.78 -19.31
CA ILE A 65 3.60 0.68 -20.74
C ILE A 65 5.03 1.21 -20.92
N TYR A 66 5.88 0.39 -21.49
CA TYR A 66 7.27 0.75 -21.78
C TYR A 66 7.52 0.77 -23.28
N GLY A 67 8.26 1.74 -23.76
CA GLY A 67 8.76 1.75 -25.15
C GLY A 67 9.83 0.70 -25.37
N ALA A 68 10.05 0.30 -26.61
CA ALA A 68 11.07 -0.69 -27.00
C ALA A 68 12.49 -0.30 -26.59
N GLY A 69 12.77 1.01 -26.42
CA GLY A 69 14.04 1.56 -25.93
C GLY A 69 13.98 2.07 -24.48
N ARG A 70 13.02 1.60 -23.67
CA ARG A 70 12.71 2.09 -22.32
C ARG A 70 12.20 3.53 -22.24
N THR A 71 12.24 4.27 -23.31
CA THR A 71 11.72 5.63 -23.40
C THR A 71 10.66 5.72 -24.49
N ILE A 72 9.65 6.53 -24.27
CA ILE A 72 8.59 6.83 -25.23
C ILE A 72 8.74 8.30 -25.61
N SER A 73 9.18 8.56 -26.86
CA SER A 73 9.43 9.94 -27.31
C SER A 73 8.16 10.76 -27.55
N GLN A 74 7.06 10.09 -27.92
CA GLN A 74 5.74 10.69 -28.16
C GLN A 74 4.75 10.25 -27.09
N TYR A 75 5.13 10.48 -25.84
CA TYR A 75 4.37 9.96 -24.70
C TYR A 75 2.96 10.58 -24.57
N GLU A 76 2.76 11.79 -25.06
CA GLU A 76 1.45 12.45 -25.03
C GLU A 76 0.44 11.78 -25.96
N ASP A 77 0.87 11.44 -27.19
CA ASP A 77 0.04 10.75 -28.17
C ASP A 77 -0.34 9.36 -27.66
N VAL A 78 0.64 8.62 -27.13
CA VAL A 78 0.42 7.31 -26.53
C VAL A 78 -0.53 7.40 -25.32
N ALA A 79 -0.35 8.39 -24.45
CA ALA A 79 -1.22 8.57 -23.30
C ALA A 79 -2.67 8.90 -23.73
N GLN A 80 -2.84 9.63 -24.83
CA GLN A 80 -4.14 9.96 -25.39
C GLN A 80 -4.81 8.72 -26.01
N GLU A 81 -4.05 7.91 -26.73
CA GLU A 81 -4.52 6.65 -27.28
C GLU A 81 -4.97 5.68 -26.18
N VAL A 82 -4.16 5.54 -25.14
CA VAL A 82 -4.48 4.69 -23.98
C VAL A 82 -5.73 5.17 -23.26
N ARG A 83 -5.93 6.48 -23.10
CA ARG A 83 -7.14 7.04 -22.47
C ARG A 83 -8.40 6.79 -23.33
N SER A 84 -8.25 6.55 -24.63
CA SER A 84 -9.38 6.23 -25.52
C SER A 84 -9.87 4.79 -25.38
N VAL A 85 -9.11 3.92 -24.71
CA VAL A 85 -9.48 2.52 -24.51
C VAL A 85 -10.58 2.43 -23.44
N PRO A 86 -11.67 1.67 -23.68
CA PRO A 86 -12.70 1.47 -22.69
C PRO A 86 -12.11 0.91 -21.38
N ASP A 87 -12.68 1.32 -20.25
CA ASP A 87 -12.28 0.90 -18.87
C ASP A 87 -10.93 1.47 -18.40
N VAL A 88 -10.23 2.28 -19.16
CA VAL A 88 -9.06 3.02 -18.68
C VAL A 88 -9.53 4.28 -17.95
N LEU A 89 -9.24 4.36 -16.66
CA LEU A 89 -9.62 5.50 -15.81
C LEU A 89 -8.65 6.67 -15.96
N SER A 90 -7.35 6.39 -16.04
CA SER A 90 -6.32 7.42 -16.20
C SER A 90 -5.07 6.83 -16.84
N ALA A 91 -4.33 7.64 -17.58
CA ALA A 91 -3.01 7.32 -18.09
C ALA A 91 -2.10 8.51 -17.83
N THR A 92 -1.11 8.30 -16.98
CA THR A 92 -0.17 9.33 -16.52
C THR A 92 1.24 8.98 -16.97
N PRO A 93 1.91 9.85 -17.73
CA PRO A 93 3.31 9.64 -18.08
C PRO A 93 4.18 9.84 -16.84
N ILE A 94 5.11 8.91 -16.62
CA ILE A 94 6.07 8.97 -15.52
C ILE A 94 7.49 8.75 -16.05
N ILE A 95 8.46 9.36 -15.39
CA ILE A 95 9.89 9.12 -15.60
C ILE A 95 10.44 8.51 -14.33
N GLU A 96 11.04 7.33 -14.43
CA GLU A 96 11.64 6.66 -13.29
C GLU A 96 13.16 6.70 -13.37
N GLY A 97 13.77 6.91 -12.23
CA GLY A 97 15.22 6.89 -12.11
C GLY A 97 15.68 6.49 -10.72
N GLN A 98 16.93 6.08 -10.62
CA GLN A 98 17.58 5.81 -9.33
C GLN A 98 18.55 6.96 -9.05
N VAL A 99 18.50 7.47 -7.83
CA VAL A 99 19.34 8.60 -7.40
C VAL A 99 19.97 8.30 -6.04
N LEU A 100 21.10 8.93 -5.81
CA LEU A 100 21.70 9.02 -4.49
C LEU A 100 21.35 10.39 -3.90
N LEU A 101 20.62 10.37 -2.80
CA LEU A 101 20.26 11.57 -2.07
C LEU A 101 21.35 11.85 -1.05
N SER A 102 22.03 12.98 -1.17
CA SER A 102 23.09 13.36 -0.24
C SER A 102 22.62 14.52 0.63
N ALA A 103 22.47 14.25 1.92
CA ALA A 103 22.15 15.28 2.92
C ALA A 103 22.89 14.99 4.23
N GLY A 104 23.59 15.98 4.76
CA GLY A 104 24.20 15.91 6.10
C GLY A 104 25.20 14.76 6.34
N GLY A 105 25.86 14.25 5.30
CA GLY A 105 26.77 13.10 5.41
C GLY A 105 26.11 11.74 5.28
N TYR A 106 24.80 11.69 5.08
CA TYR A 106 24.01 10.49 4.78
C TYR A 106 23.67 10.47 3.29
N SER A 107 23.94 9.36 2.62
CA SER A 107 23.75 9.22 1.16
C SER A 107 22.98 7.95 0.84
N PRO A 108 21.68 7.89 1.12
CA PRO A 108 20.85 6.76 0.77
C PRO A 108 20.57 6.70 -0.74
N GLY A 109 20.48 5.49 -1.28
CA GLY A 109 19.89 5.25 -2.59
C GLY A 109 18.38 5.42 -2.52
N GLY A 110 17.80 6.05 -3.52
CA GLY A 110 16.35 6.22 -3.65
C GLY A 110 15.90 6.09 -5.09
N ALA A 111 14.64 5.70 -5.28
CA ALA A 111 13.97 5.80 -6.56
C ALA A 111 13.31 7.18 -6.65
N VAL A 112 13.48 7.85 -7.77
CA VAL A 112 12.78 9.11 -8.09
C VAL A 112 11.80 8.86 -9.21
N GLN A 113 10.62 9.41 -9.06
CA GLN A 113 9.61 9.42 -10.11
C GLN A 113 9.31 10.88 -10.48
N GLY A 114 9.55 11.22 -11.74
CA GLY A 114 9.09 12.46 -12.32
C GLY A 114 7.66 12.28 -12.83
N ILE A 115 6.76 13.08 -12.32
CA ILE A 115 5.33 13.04 -12.64
C ILE A 115 4.81 14.46 -12.77
N THR A 116 3.79 14.65 -13.61
CA THR A 116 3.12 15.95 -13.71
C THR A 116 2.35 16.28 -12.43
N ALA A 117 2.19 17.56 -12.10
CA ALA A 117 1.42 17.98 -10.93
C ALA A 117 -0.01 17.43 -10.96
N GLN A 118 -0.63 17.39 -12.13
CA GLN A 118 -1.95 16.81 -12.32
C GLN A 118 -1.95 15.30 -12.06
N GLY A 119 -0.99 14.58 -12.64
CA GLY A 119 -0.85 13.13 -12.43
C GLY A 119 -0.62 12.78 -10.97
N LEU A 120 0.12 13.60 -10.22
CA LEU A 120 0.32 13.40 -8.79
C LEU A 120 -0.97 13.60 -7.97
N MET A 121 -1.81 14.55 -8.37
CA MET A 121 -3.11 14.77 -7.72
C MET A 121 -4.09 13.63 -8.00
N ASP A 122 -4.00 13.00 -9.17
CA ASP A 122 -4.82 11.85 -9.53
C ASP A 122 -4.44 10.58 -8.75
N LEU A 123 -3.21 10.51 -8.21
CA LEU A 123 -2.77 9.45 -7.33
C LEU A 123 -3.37 9.60 -5.91
N LYS A 124 -4.49 8.95 -5.68
CA LYS A 124 -5.22 9.02 -4.39
C LYS A 124 -4.35 8.64 -3.17
N ALA A 125 -3.42 7.72 -3.35
CA ALA A 125 -2.53 7.28 -2.27
C ALA A 125 -1.61 8.39 -1.77
N VAL A 126 -1.22 9.32 -2.63
CA VAL A 126 -0.35 10.45 -2.29
C VAL A 126 -1.17 11.70 -1.94
N SER A 127 -2.23 11.96 -2.71
CA SER A 127 -3.04 13.16 -2.56
C SER A 127 -3.86 13.20 -1.28
N SER A 128 -4.25 12.03 -0.74
CA SER A 128 -5.12 11.94 0.43
C SER A 128 -4.42 12.13 1.78
N SER A 129 -3.10 12.01 1.85
CA SER A 129 -2.40 11.96 3.13
C SER A 129 -0.99 12.59 3.11
N PRO A 130 -0.84 13.86 2.73
CA PRO A 130 0.43 14.54 2.91
C PRO A 130 0.71 14.68 4.42
N VAL A 131 1.82 14.15 4.89
CA VAL A 131 2.23 14.24 6.31
C VAL A 131 2.57 15.69 6.68
N ALA A 132 3.14 16.42 5.72
CA ALA A 132 3.53 17.81 5.92
C ALA A 132 3.60 18.54 4.56
N GLY A 133 3.25 19.83 4.53
CA GLY A 133 3.25 20.63 3.31
C GLY A 133 1.95 20.54 2.53
N SER A 134 2.03 20.95 1.26
CA SER A 134 0.89 20.92 0.33
C SER A 134 1.37 20.60 -1.07
N LEU A 135 0.75 19.60 -1.69
CA LEU A 135 1.03 19.20 -3.07
C LEU A 135 0.66 20.29 -4.09
N ALA A 136 -0.23 21.20 -3.73
CA ALA A 136 -0.56 22.36 -4.57
C ALA A 136 0.61 23.33 -4.80
N ARG A 137 1.67 23.22 -3.99
CA ARG A 137 2.90 24.01 -4.13
C ARG A 137 3.92 23.37 -5.08
N LEU A 138 3.67 22.18 -5.56
CA LEU A 138 4.44 21.57 -6.63
C LEU A 138 4.13 22.31 -7.92
N GLY A 139 4.90 23.32 -8.20
CA GLY A 139 4.74 24.17 -9.38
C GLY A 139 5.14 23.46 -10.68
N PRO A 140 4.73 23.98 -11.84
CA PRO A 140 5.14 23.46 -13.14
C PRO A 140 6.65 23.64 -13.42
N ASP A 141 7.34 24.37 -12.55
CA ASP A 141 8.74 24.76 -12.72
C ASP A 141 9.73 23.62 -12.48
N GLY A 142 9.24 22.44 -12.06
CA GLY A 142 10.08 21.25 -11.82
C GLY A 142 11.09 21.37 -10.66
N GLU A 143 11.03 22.46 -9.90
CA GLU A 143 11.97 22.72 -8.79
C GLU A 143 11.52 22.13 -7.44
N SER A 144 10.33 21.53 -7.39
CA SER A 144 9.75 21.03 -6.15
C SER A 144 9.74 19.50 -6.13
N ILE A 145 10.09 18.94 -4.98
CA ILE A 145 10.16 17.50 -4.77
C ILE A 145 9.24 17.14 -3.61
N ALA A 146 8.41 16.11 -3.80
CA ALA A 146 7.70 15.44 -2.72
C ALA A 146 8.53 14.24 -2.27
N GLU A 147 8.84 14.16 -0.99
CA GLU A 147 9.70 13.13 -0.44
C GLU A 147 8.92 12.25 0.55
N GLY A 148 9.26 10.97 0.59
CA GLY A 148 8.67 10.04 1.55
C GLY A 148 9.06 10.40 2.99
N GLY A 149 8.08 10.47 3.90
CA GLY A 149 8.27 10.89 5.29
C GLY A 149 9.45 10.23 6.01
N PRO A 150 9.61 8.89 5.98
CA PRO A 150 10.72 8.21 6.65
C PRO A 150 12.10 8.58 6.07
N MET A 151 12.16 8.97 4.80
CA MET A 151 13.40 9.39 4.15
C MET A 151 13.75 10.83 4.53
N ALA A 152 12.76 11.72 4.54
CA ALA A 152 12.90 13.09 4.98
C ALA A 152 13.40 13.18 6.45
N GLU A 153 12.84 12.38 7.35
CA GLU A 153 13.28 12.29 8.75
C GLU A 153 14.75 11.86 8.88
N ARG A 154 15.15 10.81 8.15
CA ARG A 154 16.53 10.28 8.20
C ARG A 154 17.54 11.25 7.59
N ALA A 155 17.12 12.00 6.59
CA ALA A 155 17.94 13.02 5.93
C ALA A 155 17.91 14.38 6.65
N GLY A 156 17.10 14.54 7.69
CA GLY A 156 16.94 15.79 8.43
C GLY A 156 16.35 16.92 7.59
N LEU A 157 15.52 16.57 6.60
CA LEU A 157 14.92 17.53 5.69
C LEU A 157 13.61 18.08 6.28
N SER A 158 13.42 19.37 6.10
CA SER A 158 12.19 20.08 6.48
C SER A 158 11.55 20.74 5.26
N ILE A 159 10.26 21.07 5.38
CA ILE A 159 9.52 21.73 4.31
C ILE A 159 10.23 23.03 3.90
N GLY A 160 10.39 23.20 2.59
CA GLY A 160 11.06 24.39 2.04
C GLY A 160 12.58 24.29 2.02
N HIS A 161 13.14 23.16 2.43
CA HIS A 161 14.56 22.90 2.23
C HIS A 161 14.85 22.76 0.73
N ARG A 162 15.76 23.58 0.22
CA ARG A 162 16.21 23.46 -1.18
C ARG A 162 17.34 22.43 -1.23
N PRO A 163 17.14 21.25 -1.83
CA PRO A 163 18.25 20.35 -2.06
C PRO A 163 19.27 21.05 -2.96
N ARG A 164 20.51 21.09 -2.54
CA ARG A 164 21.58 21.63 -3.40
C ARG A 164 21.74 20.68 -4.58
N PRO A 165 21.68 21.17 -5.83
CA PRO A 165 21.94 20.36 -7.00
C PRO A 165 23.45 20.11 -7.07
N GLY A 166 23.94 19.16 -6.30
CA GLY A 166 25.35 18.74 -6.29
C GLY A 166 25.56 17.29 -6.73
N GLY A 167 24.49 16.60 -7.07
CA GLY A 167 24.53 15.26 -7.61
C GLY A 167 24.53 15.30 -9.15
N ARG A 168 25.58 14.78 -9.79
CA ARG A 168 25.54 14.51 -11.22
C ARG A 168 24.40 13.49 -11.45
N TRP A 169 23.43 13.91 -12.20
CA TRP A 169 22.42 13.01 -12.75
C TRP A 169 23.15 12.04 -13.70
N CYS A 170 23.43 10.85 -13.25
CA CYS A 170 23.85 9.78 -14.14
C CYS A 170 22.58 9.20 -14.78
N GLY A 171 22.10 9.87 -15.82
CA GLY A 171 21.13 9.27 -16.74
C GLY A 171 21.86 8.18 -17.53
N ALA A 172 21.35 6.96 -17.42
CA ALA A 172 21.69 5.86 -18.31
C ALA A 172 20.61 5.75 -19.38
#